data_1a27720a0c4c1f866162a5463dc80fe4
#
_entry.id   1a27720a0c4c1f866162a5463dc80fe4
#
_cell.length_a   1.000
_cell.length_b   1.000
_cell.length_c   1.000
_cell.angle_alpha   90.00
_cell.angle_beta   90.00
_cell.angle_gamma   90.00
#
_symmetry.space_group_name_H-M   'P 1'
#
loop_
_entity.id
_entity.type
_entity.pdbx_description
1 polymer ?
#
loop_
_entity_poly.entity_id
_entity_poly.type
_entity_poly.pdbx_seq_one_letter_code
_entity_poly.pdbx_strand_id
1 'polypeptide(L)'
;MKKLLGIVVLGLLWCNVGFAEYCNDDDPIEGLDQTVKSYAEYHGNYYVPKEAYEFGLEIQEAVKNKDLDKLLSLIKDDLISGPPMSFFDNKTYDEAFPVTFRGAVLMNEPECNPVGSDRGFILGNGQIWYDKIHYRPWDLQKDLMKHKWFSNLSKHEQITIVRDIDTIYGPWTITRITESK
;
A
#
# COMPACT_ATOMS: atom_id res chain seq x y z
N MET A 1 -10.68 -46.21 14.88
CA MET A 1 -10.76 -45.19 13.81
C MET A 1 -11.61 -43.95 14.16
N LYS A 2 -12.72 -44.09 14.95
CA LYS A 2 -13.59 -42.93 15.29
C LYS A 2 -12.94 -41.87 16.22
N LYS A 3 -11.93 -42.24 17.03
CA LYS A 3 -11.23 -41.32 17.96
C LYS A 3 -10.19 -40.41 17.26
N LEU A 4 -9.62 -40.85 16.13
CA LEU A 4 -8.66 -40.06 15.38
C LEU A 4 -9.33 -38.91 14.60
N LEU A 5 -10.57 -39.13 14.14
CA LEU A 5 -11.35 -38.10 13.42
C LEU A 5 -11.67 -36.90 14.31
N GLY A 6 -11.95 -37.15 15.60
CA GLY A 6 -12.23 -36.09 16.57
C GLY A 6 -11.06 -35.16 16.84
N ILE A 7 -9.83 -35.68 16.83
CA ILE A 7 -8.61 -34.88 17.07
C ILE A 7 -8.28 -33.99 15.86
N VAL A 8 -8.52 -34.50 14.64
CA VAL A 8 -8.29 -33.72 13.42
C VAL A 8 -9.29 -32.56 13.29
N VAL A 9 -10.56 -32.80 13.64
CA VAL A 9 -11.59 -31.76 13.61
C VAL A 9 -11.34 -30.69 14.68
N LEU A 10 -10.90 -31.08 15.89
CA LEU A 10 -10.52 -30.15 16.95
C LEU A 10 -9.26 -29.36 16.57
N GLY A 11 -8.28 -29.97 15.91
CA GLY A 11 -7.08 -29.27 15.41
C GLY A 11 -7.39 -28.25 14.32
N LEU A 12 -8.33 -28.56 13.42
CA LEU A 12 -8.77 -27.62 12.38
C LEU A 12 -9.62 -26.45 12.92
N LEU A 13 -10.35 -26.67 14.01
CA LEU A 13 -11.08 -25.61 14.71
C LEU A 13 -10.17 -24.67 15.50
N TRP A 14 -9.00 -25.13 15.93
CA TRP A 14 -8.02 -24.27 16.61
C TRP A 14 -7.13 -23.46 15.67
N CYS A 15 -7.01 -23.85 14.40
CA CYS A 15 -6.30 -23.07 13.39
C CYS A 15 -7.08 -21.81 12.91
N ASN A 16 -8.34 -21.64 13.33
CA ASN A 16 -9.14 -20.45 13.05
C ASN A 16 -9.20 -19.44 14.21
N VAL A 17 -8.39 -19.65 15.27
CA VAL A 17 -8.38 -18.73 16.40
C VAL A 17 -7.13 -17.88 16.32
N GLY A 18 -7.27 -16.66 15.84
CA GLY A 18 -6.28 -15.64 16.03
C GLY A 18 -5.84 -14.88 14.79
N PHE A 19 -6.77 -14.48 13.93
CA PHE A 19 -6.56 -13.18 13.32
C PHE A 19 -6.81 -12.17 14.44
N ALA A 20 -5.74 -11.78 15.12
CA ALA A 20 -5.79 -10.56 15.90
C ALA A 20 -6.37 -9.52 14.94
N GLU A 21 -7.44 -8.85 15.36
CA GLU A 21 -8.07 -7.80 14.57
C GLU A 21 -7.12 -6.61 14.63
N TYR A 22 -6.11 -6.64 13.76
CA TYR A 22 -5.15 -5.55 13.62
C TYR A 22 -5.86 -4.34 13.02
N CYS A 23 -5.48 -3.15 13.46
CA CYS A 23 -6.05 -1.89 13.01
C CYS A 23 -7.51 -1.69 13.43
N ASN A 24 -7.82 -1.96 14.69
CA ASN A 24 -9.13 -1.57 15.23
C ASN A 24 -9.26 -0.04 15.27
N ASP A 25 -10.45 0.44 14.98
CA ASP A 25 -10.81 1.86 14.97
C ASP A 25 -10.38 2.59 16.26
N ASP A 26 -10.50 1.93 17.39
CA ASP A 26 -10.23 2.48 18.73
C ASP A 26 -8.78 2.23 19.21
N ASP A 27 -7.94 1.57 18.43
CA ASP A 27 -6.55 1.32 18.81
C ASP A 27 -5.80 2.66 18.94
N PRO A 28 -5.07 2.89 20.05
CA PRO A 28 -4.31 4.12 20.23
C PRO A 28 -3.07 4.12 19.32
N ILE A 29 -2.74 5.28 18.78
CA ILE A 29 -1.49 5.46 18.02
C ILE A 29 -0.39 5.89 18.99
N GLU A 30 0.71 5.15 19.02
CA GLU A 30 1.83 5.45 19.90
C GLU A 30 2.37 6.87 19.63
N GLY A 31 2.47 7.66 20.70
CA GLY A 31 2.97 9.03 20.64
C GLY A 31 1.97 10.08 20.17
N LEU A 32 0.72 9.71 19.88
CA LEU A 32 -0.35 10.64 19.50
C LEU A 32 -1.54 10.47 20.45
N ASP A 33 -2.25 11.58 20.71
CA ASP A 33 -3.53 11.55 21.42
C ASP A 33 -4.68 11.30 20.42
N GLN A 34 -4.54 10.25 19.63
CA GLN A 34 -5.47 9.86 18.56
C GLN A 34 -5.59 8.34 18.46
N THR A 35 -6.75 7.89 18.00
CA THR A 35 -6.97 6.49 17.62
C THR A 35 -6.73 6.31 16.11
N VAL A 36 -6.60 5.06 15.67
CA VAL A 36 -6.46 4.69 14.26
C VAL A 36 -7.52 5.35 13.40
N LYS A 37 -8.78 5.30 13.84
CA LYS A 37 -9.91 5.92 13.14
C LYS A 37 -9.82 7.44 13.11
N SER A 38 -9.61 8.08 14.26
CA SER A 38 -9.57 9.54 14.33
C SER A 38 -8.42 10.13 13.52
N TYR A 39 -7.31 9.40 13.40
CA TYR A 39 -6.19 9.79 12.56
C TYR A 39 -6.54 9.67 11.06
N ALA A 40 -7.20 8.58 10.64
CA ALA A 40 -7.65 8.43 9.27
C ALA A 40 -8.67 9.51 8.87
N GLU A 41 -9.61 9.83 9.77
CA GLU A 41 -10.60 10.91 9.59
C GLU A 41 -9.92 12.29 9.47
N TYR A 42 -8.92 12.57 10.31
CA TYR A 42 -8.12 13.80 10.22
C TYR A 42 -7.43 13.97 8.88
N HIS A 43 -7.00 12.87 8.27
CA HIS A 43 -6.39 12.84 6.94
C HIS A 43 -7.42 12.71 5.80
N GLY A 44 -8.70 13.00 6.05
CA GLY A 44 -9.74 13.03 5.02
C GLY A 44 -10.18 11.68 4.51
N ASN A 45 -9.96 10.60 5.27
CA ASN A 45 -10.34 9.23 4.92
C ASN A 45 -9.82 8.75 3.55
N TYR A 46 -8.63 9.25 3.11
CA TYR A 46 -8.07 8.82 1.83
C TYR A 46 -7.66 7.34 1.83
N TYR A 47 -7.54 6.74 3.00
CA TYR A 47 -7.22 5.32 3.17
C TYR A 47 -8.12 4.67 4.22
N VAL A 48 -8.22 3.36 4.16
CA VAL A 48 -8.81 2.52 5.19
C VAL A 48 -7.65 1.80 5.90
N PRO A 49 -7.46 1.99 7.22
CA PRO A 49 -6.32 1.42 7.95
C PRO A 49 -6.13 -0.08 7.74
N LYS A 50 -7.22 -0.84 7.79
CA LYS A 50 -7.21 -2.28 7.55
C LYS A 50 -6.73 -2.65 6.14
N GLU A 51 -7.18 -1.93 5.10
CA GLU A 51 -6.72 -2.17 3.73
C GLU A 51 -5.23 -1.89 3.57
N ALA A 52 -4.72 -0.83 4.23
CA ALA A 52 -3.30 -0.50 4.22
C ALA A 52 -2.46 -1.62 4.84
N TYR A 53 -2.89 -2.11 5.99
CA TYR A 53 -2.25 -3.22 6.68
C TYR A 53 -2.27 -4.50 5.84
N GLU A 54 -3.43 -4.87 5.28
CA GLU A 54 -3.58 -6.06 4.42
C GLU A 54 -2.69 -5.98 3.17
N PHE A 55 -2.58 -4.81 2.55
CA PHE A 55 -1.67 -4.62 1.41
C PHE A 55 -0.20 -4.73 1.83
N GLY A 56 0.16 -4.23 2.98
CA GLY A 56 1.49 -4.42 3.57
C GLY A 56 1.81 -5.89 3.81
N LEU A 57 0.85 -6.68 4.31
CA LEU A 57 1.01 -8.14 4.45
C LEU A 57 1.18 -8.83 3.10
N GLU A 58 0.46 -8.41 2.06
CA GLU A 58 0.60 -8.96 0.70
C GLU A 58 2.02 -8.74 0.16
N ILE A 59 2.60 -7.56 0.40
CA ILE A 59 3.99 -7.27 0.07
C ILE A 59 4.94 -8.18 0.85
N GLN A 60 4.73 -8.30 2.17
CA GLN A 60 5.58 -9.15 3.01
C GLN A 60 5.53 -10.63 2.61
N GLU A 61 4.37 -11.11 2.20
CA GLU A 61 4.23 -12.48 1.70
C GLU A 61 5.03 -12.71 0.42
N ALA A 62 4.96 -11.78 -0.54
CA ALA A 62 5.78 -11.84 -1.76
C ALA A 62 7.28 -11.84 -1.42
N VAL A 63 7.72 -10.98 -0.52
CA VAL A 63 9.12 -10.90 -0.04
C VAL A 63 9.53 -12.16 0.72
N LYS A 64 8.68 -12.72 1.56
CA LYS A 64 8.90 -13.95 2.32
C LYS A 64 9.12 -15.14 1.41
N ASN A 65 8.30 -15.24 0.37
CA ASN A 65 8.32 -16.32 -0.60
C ASN A 65 9.36 -16.10 -1.71
N LYS A 66 10.07 -14.96 -1.71
CA LYS A 66 11.01 -14.56 -2.77
C LYS A 66 10.33 -14.50 -4.16
N ASP A 67 9.06 -14.16 -4.18
CA ASP A 67 8.26 -14.07 -5.40
C ASP A 67 8.43 -12.69 -6.03
N LEU A 68 9.41 -12.57 -6.94
CA LEU A 68 9.71 -11.31 -7.62
C LEU A 68 8.54 -10.87 -8.50
N ASP A 69 7.93 -11.79 -9.23
CA ASP A 69 6.83 -11.48 -10.16
C ASP A 69 5.62 -10.94 -9.40
N LYS A 70 5.28 -11.59 -8.28
CA LYS A 70 4.22 -11.11 -7.39
C LYS A 70 4.55 -9.72 -6.84
N LEU A 71 5.77 -9.51 -6.34
CA LEU A 71 6.19 -8.21 -5.80
C LEU A 71 6.08 -7.10 -6.85
N LEU A 72 6.56 -7.34 -8.07
CA LEU A 72 6.49 -6.39 -9.17
C LEU A 72 5.04 -6.15 -9.64
N SER A 73 4.17 -7.15 -9.56
CA SER A 73 2.75 -6.99 -9.89
C SER A 73 1.99 -6.03 -8.98
N LEU A 74 2.54 -5.76 -7.79
CA LEU A 74 1.99 -4.78 -6.83
C LEU A 74 2.40 -3.33 -7.18
N ILE A 75 3.29 -3.13 -8.14
CA ILE A 75 3.62 -1.82 -8.71
C ILE A 75 2.64 -1.58 -9.85
N LYS A 76 1.70 -0.66 -9.66
CA LYS A 76 0.64 -0.36 -10.65
C LYS A 76 1.00 0.79 -11.58
N ASP A 77 2.01 1.57 -11.20
CA ASP A 77 2.54 2.72 -11.93
C ASP A 77 4.06 2.70 -11.81
N ASP A 78 4.77 3.63 -12.42
CA ASP A 78 6.21 3.74 -12.24
C ASP A 78 6.57 4.04 -10.78
N LEU A 79 7.68 3.48 -10.31
CA LEU A 79 8.20 3.82 -8.99
C LEU A 79 8.57 5.30 -8.94
N ILE A 80 8.09 6.00 -7.91
CA ILE A 80 8.45 7.41 -7.66
C ILE A 80 9.96 7.52 -7.36
N SER A 81 10.52 6.48 -6.70
CA SER A 81 11.94 6.40 -6.38
C SER A 81 12.35 4.94 -6.25
N GLY A 82 13.52 4.63 -6.76
CA GLY A 82 14.10 3.28 -6.75
C GLY A 82 14.74 2.93 -8.09
N PRO A 83 15.08 1.67 -8.28
CA PRO A 83 15.59 1.20 -9.55
C PRO A 83 14.50 1.29 -10.64
N PRO A 84 14.87 1.55 -11.91
CA PRO A 84 13.90 1.49 -13.00
C PRO A 84 13.37 0.06 -13.15
N MET A 85 12.14 -0.11 -13.64
CA MET A 85 11.53 -1.46 -13.79
C MET A 85 12.40 -2.41 -14.62
N SER A 86 13.11 -1.91 -15.63
CA SER A 86 14.07 -2.70 -16.42
C SER A 86 15.24 -3.27 -15.62
N PHE A 87 15.51 -2.76 -14.42
CA PHE A 87 16.51 -3.33 -13.52
C PHE A 87 16.15 -4.76 -13.09
N PHE A 88 14.87 -5.07 -13.03
CA PHE A 88 14.37 -6.39 -12.62
C PHE A 88 14.29 -7.40 -13.76
N ASP A 89 14.46 -6.96 -15.01
CA ASP A 89 14.36 -7.82 -16.18
C ASP A 89 15.36 -8.98 -16.08
N ASN A 90 14.84 -10.19 -16.26
CA ASN A 90 15.62 -11.45 -16.23
C ASN A 90 16.37 -11.73 -14.92
N LYS A 91 16.00 -11.11 -13.82
CA LYS A 91 16.57 -11.38 -12.50
C LYS A 91 15.68 -12.30 -11.68
N THR A 92 16.32 -13.10 -10.87
CA THR A 92 15.70 -13.78 -9.73
C THR A 92 15.55 -12.80 -8.56
N TYR A 93 14.74 -13.14 -7.58
CA TYR A 93 14.59 -12.34 -6.37
C TYR A 93 15.93 -12.10 -5.66
N ASP A 94 16.77 -13.13 -5.52
CA ASP A 94 18.06 -13.06 -4.82
C ASP A 94 19.12 -12.25 -5.60
N GLU A 95 18.95 -12.08 -6.90
CA GLU A 95 19.79 -11.19 -7.72
C GLU A 95 19.30 -9.73 -7.67
N ALA A 96 18.00 -9.52 -7.41
CA ALA A 96 17.42 -8.19 -7.31
C ALA A 96 17.59 -7.59 -5.91
N PHE A 97 17.50 -8.42 -4.87
CA PHE A 97 17.47 -7.95 -3.48
C PHE A 97 18.46 -8.69 -2.58
N PRO A 98 19.29 -7.96 -1.81
CA PRO A 98 20.18 -8.58 -0.84
C PRO A 98 19.39 -9.21 0.32
N VAL A 99 19.99 -10.16 1.02
CA VAL A 99 19.38 -10.84 2.18
C VAL A 99 18.94 -9.85 3.26
N THR A 100 19.68 -8.76 3.44
CA THR A 100 19.37 -7.69 4.39
C THR A 100 18.06 -6.98 4.07
N PHE A 101 17.73 -6.79 2.78
CA PHE A 101 16.46 -6.21 2.35
C PHE A 101 15.27 -7.06 2.84
N ARG A 102 15.33 -8.37 2.58
CA ARG A 102 14.27 -9.30 3.03
C ARG A 102 14.12 -9.28 4.53
N GLY A 103 15.24 -9.34 5.27
CA GLY A 103 15.22 -9.28 6.73
C GLY A 103 14.57 -8.01 7.26
N ALA A 104 14.92 -6.87 6.69
CA ALA A 104 14.35 -5.58 7.09
C ALA A 104 12.84 -5.50 6.81
N VAL A 105 12.38 -5.88 5.62
CA VAL A 105 10.95 -5.83 5.25
C VAL A 105 10.10 -6.75 6.13
N LEU A 106 10.64 -7.88 6.58
CA LEU A 106 9.93 -8.86 7.40
C LEU A 106 10.10 -8.63 8.92
N MET A 107 10.88 -7.63 9.35
CA MET A 107 11.21 -7.42 10.75
C MET A 107 10.02 -6.91 11.56
N ASN A 108 9.23 -6.02 10.99
CA ASN A 108 8.08 -5.40 11.65
C ASN A 108 6.80 -5.71 10.88
N GLU A 109 5.69 -5.73 11.60
CA GLU A 109 4.36 -5.76 10.96
C GLU A 109 4.08 -4.46 10.21
N PRO A 110 3.20 -4.50 9.19
CA PRO A 110 2.74 -3.30 8.51
C PRO A 110 2.03 -2.34 9.48
N GLU A 111 2.15 -1.06 9.22
CA GLU A 111 1.50 -0.01 10.00
C GLU A 111 0.05 0.19 9.54
N CYS A 112 -0.83 0.56 10.49
CA CYS A 112 -2.22 0.92 10.19
C CYS A 112 -2.37 2.35 9.70
N ASN A 113 -1.35 3.18 9.89
CA ASN A 113 -1.36 4.61 9.58
C ASN A 113 -0.12 5.01 8.79
N PRO A 114 -0.24 6.01 7.90
CA PRO A 114 0.89 6.46 7.11
C PRO A 114 1.94 7.18 7.95
N VAL A 115 3.16 7.14 7.49
CA VAL A 115 4.27 7.91 8.08
C VAL A 115 4.17 9.37 7.63
N GLY A 116 3.56 10.19 8.45
CA GLY A 116 3.23 11.56 8.10
C GLY A 116 2.06 11.64 7.10
N SER A 117 1.56 12.85 6.88
CA SER A 117 0.32 13.08 6.15
C SER A 117 0.38 12.85 4.63
N ASP A 118 1.57 12.71 4.06
CA ASP A 118 1.77 12.74 2.61
C ASP A 118 2.85 11.77 2.09
N ARG A 119 3.36 10.91 2.97
CA ARG A 119 4.48 10.01 2.63
C ARG A 119 4.08 8.57 2.37
N GLY A 120 2.83 8.19 2.69
CA GLY A 120 2.36 6.82 2.58
C GLY A 120 2.86 5.91 3.69
N PHE A 121 2.82 4.63 3.46
CA PHE A 121 3.15 3.57 4.41
C PHE A 121 4.52 2.99 4.13
N ILE A 122 5.19 2.47 5.16
CA ILE A 122 6.53 1.88 5.03
C ILE A 122 6.57 0.44 5.54
N LEU A 123 7.47 -0.33 4.94
CA LEU A 123 7.92 -1.63 5.45
C LEU A 123 9.42 -1.64 5.64
N GLY A 124 9.84 -2.28 6.71
CA GLY A 124 11.22 -2.25 7.16
C GLY A 124 11.61 -0.83 7.60
N ASN A 125 12.88 -0.49 7.43
CA ASN A 125 13.39 0.87 7.69
C ASN A 125 13.30 1.77 6.45
N GLY A 126 12.18 1.68 5.70
CA GLY A 126 11.98 2.42 4.46
C GLY A 126 12.47 1.68 3.21
N GLN A 127 12.63 0.35 3.27
CA GLN A 127 12.97 -0.46 2.11
C GLN A 127 11.87 -0.46 1.07
N ILE A 128 10.62 -0.54 1.49
CA ILE A 128 9.45 -0.44 0.61
C ILE A 128 8.54 0.65 1.14
N TRP A 129 8.08 1.51 0.23
CA TRP A 129 7.00 2.46 0.47
C TRP A 129 5.82 2.09 -0.41
N TYR A 130 4.61 2.19 0.13
CA TYR A 130 3.38 1.94 -0.59
C TYR A 130 2.30 2.94 -0.20
N ASP A 131 1.36 3.17 -1.12
CA ASP A 131 0.27 4.12 -0.93
C ASP A 131 -0.85 3.81 -1.95
N LYS A 132 -1.97 4.52 -1.85
CA LYS A 132 -2.94 4.58 -2.95
C LYS A 132 -2.42 5.47 -4.07
N ILE A 133 -2.76 5.15 -5.31
CA ILE A 133 -2.50 6.05 -6.43
C ILE A 133 -3.38 7.29 -6.24
N HIS A 134 -2.77 8.46 -6.25
CA HIS A 134 -3.48 9.73 -6.11
C HIS A 134 -3.66 10.37 -7.49
N TYR A 135 -4.86 10.38 -8.01
CA TYR A 135 -5.21 11.14 -9.20
C TYR A 135 -5.58 12.56 -8.79
N ARG A 136 -4.60 13.46 -8.82
CA ARG A 136 -4.81 14.86 -8.48
C ARG A 136 -5.61 15.56 -9.58
N PRO A 137 -6.38 16.61 -9.25
CA PRO A 137 -7.12 17.37 -10.25
C PRO A 137 -6.28 17.82 -11.47
N TRP A 138 -5.02 18.17 -11.23
CA TRP A 138 -4.08 18.60 -12.29
C TRP A 138 -3.66 17.48 -13.25
N ASP A 139 -3.59 16.24 -12.77
CA ASP A 139 -3.27 15.07 -13.60
C ASP A 139 -4.48 14.74 -14.46
N LEU A 140 -5.69 14.85 -13.90
CA LEU A 140 -6.94 14.73 -14.63
C LEU A 140 -7.13 15.83 -15.68
N GLN A 141 -6.62 17.04 -15.45
CA GLN A 141 -6.71 18.12 -16.42
C GLN A 141 -6.07 17.74 -17.75
N LYS A 142 -4.92 17.08 -17.76
CA LYS A 142 -4.26 16.62 -18.99
C LYS A 142 -5.15 15.68 -19.81
N ASP A 143 -5.85 14.79 -19.10
CA ASP A 143 -6.78 13.85 -19.75
C ASP A 143 -8.06 14.56 -20.21
N LEU A 144 -8.60 15.45 -19.39
CA LEU A 144 -9.76 16.26 -19.75
C LEU A 144 -9.49 17.12 -20.99
N MET A 145 -8.27 17.65 -21.15
CA MET A 145 -7.88 18.43 -22.35
C MET A 145 -7.94 17.64 -23.65
N LYS A 146 -7.89 16.31 -23.61
CA LYS A 146 -8.07 15.45 -24.80
C LYS A 146 -9.52 15.42 -25.26
N HIS A 147 -10.47 15.82 -24.42
CA HIS A 147 -11.90 15.87 -24.75
C HIS A 147 -12.31 17.23 -25.32
N LYS A 148 -12.91 17.21 -26.50
CA LYS A 148 -13.28 18.41 -27.24
C LYS A 148 -14.25 19.34 -26.50
N TRP A 149 -15.13 18.77 -25.67
CA TRP A 149 -16.04 19.56 -24.84
C TRP A 149 -15.29 20.39 -23.80
N PHE A 150 -14.25 19.83 -23.15
CA PHE A 150 -13.47 20.54 -22.14
C PHE A 150 -12.50 21.53 -22.73
N SER A 151 -11.84 21.20 -23.86
CA SER A 151 -10.92 22.10 -24.55
C SER A 151 -11.61 23.32 -25.16
N ASN A 152 -12.93 23.25 -25.41
CA ASN A 152 -13.72 24.38 -25.92
C ASN A 152 -14.21 25.35 -24.81
N LEU A 153 -14.06 24.98 -23.53
CA LEU A 153 -14.39 25.87 -22.43
C LEU A 153 -13.38 26.99 -22.28
N SER A 154 -13.84 28.13 -21.75
CA SER A 154 -12.92 29.20 -21.36
C SER A 154 -11.94 28.72 -20.29
N LYS A 155 -10.77 29.34 -20.19
CA LYS A 155 -9.75 29.00 -19.19
C LYS A 155 -10.28 29.10 -17.75
N HIS A 156 -11.20 30.03 -17.51
CA HIS A 156 -11.84 30.17 -16.20
C HIS A 156 -12.73 28.97 -15.84
N GLU A 157 -13.57 28.52 -16.79
CA GLU A 157 -14.44 27.36 -16.62
C GLU A 157 -13.61 26.08 -16.43
N GLN A 158 -12.55 25.90 -17.22
CA GLN A 158 -11.63 24.77 -17.03
C GLN A 158 -11.01 24.72 -15.63
N ILE A 159 -10.53 25.87 -15.15
CA ILE A 159 -9.96 25.96 -13.79
C ILE A 159 -11.01 25.68 -12.73
N THR A 160 -12.24 26.19 -12.90
CA THR A 160 -13.33 25.96 -11.95
C THR A 160 -13.68 24.49 -11.86
N ILE A 161 -13.84 23.80 -13.01
CA ILE A 161 -14.13 22.37 -13.05
C ILE A 161 -13.02 21.57 -12.37
N VAL A 162 -11.76 21.85 -12.70
CA VAL A 162 -10.62 21.10 -12.12
C VAL A 162 -10.50 21.34 -10.64
N ARG A 163 -10.76 22.55 -10.15
CA ARG A 163 -10.71 22.87 -8.72
C ARG A 163 -11.82 22.17 -7.92
N ASP A 164 -12.98 21.99 -8.54
CA ASP A 164 -14.14 21.38 -7.87
C ASP A 164 -14.13 19.84 -7.96
N ILE A 165 -13.12 19.25 -8.62
CA ILE A 165 -12.89 17.80 -8.62
C ILE A 165 -12.09 17.42 -7.36
N ASP A 166 -12.66 16.58 -6.54
CA ASP A 166 -11.95 15.98 -5.41
C ASP A 166 -10.82 15.04 -5.89
N THR A 167 -9.80 14.87 -5.06
CA THR A 167 -8.76 13.89 -5.33
C THR A 167 -9.37 12.48 -5.40
N ILE A 168 -9.16 11.80 -6.51
CA ILE A 168 -9.62 10.41 -6.69
C ILE A 168 -8.48 9.49 -6.25
N TYR A 169 -8.81 8.57 -5.34
CA TYR A 169 -7.88 7.55 -4.88
C TYR A 169 -8.06 6.27 -5.69
N GLY A 170 -6.97 5.80 -6.27
CA GLY A 170 -6.90 4.56 -7.03
C GLY A 170 -6.56 3.35 -6.17
N PRO A 171 -6.10 2.26 -6.79
CA PRO A 171 -5.67 1.07 -6.07
C PRO A 171 -4.41 1.32 -5.25
N TRP A 172 -4.16 0.45 -4.28
CA TRP A 172 -2.89 0.37 -3.58
C TRP A 172 -1.76 -0.02 -4.52
N THR A 173 -0.59 0.56 -4.31
CA THR A 173 0.60 0.33 -5.12
C THR A 173 1.88 0.52 -4.30
N ILE A 174 2.93 -0.21 -4.67
CA ILE A 174 4.28 0.11 -4.20
C ILE A 174 4.73 1.37 -4.96
N THR A 175 5.19 2.37 -4.21
CA THR A 175 5.62 3.67 -4.75
C THR A 175 7.14 3.83 -4.77
N ARG A 176 7.85 3.15 -3.86
CA ARG A 176 9.31 3.21 -3.78
C ARG A 176 9.90 1.88 -3.32
N ILE A 177 11.03 1.54 -3.88
CA ILE A 177 11.88 0.46 -3.42
C ILE A 177 13.28 1.05 -3.22
N THR A 178 13.81 0.91 -2.00
CA THR A 178 15.14 1.43 -1.66
C THR A 178 16.08 0.26 -1.46
N GLU A 179 17.13 0.20 -2.25
CA GLU A 179 18.22 -0.75 -2.01
C GLU A 179 18.91 -0.38 -0.69
N SER A 180 19.02 -1.34 0.21
CA SER A 180 19.89 -1.18 1.38
C SER A 180 21.35 -1.17 0.88
N LYS A 181 22.04 -0.06 1.06
CA LYS A 181 23.50 0.02 0.87
C LYS A 181 24.23 -0.84 1.89
#